data_754ff25b622bae06b85ccd1441248a1e
#
_entry.id   754ff25b622bae06b85ccd1441248a1e
#
_cell.length_a   1.000
_cell.length_b   1.000
_cell.length_c   1.000
_cell.angle_alpha   90.00
_cell.angle_beta   90.00
_cell.angle_gamma   90.00
#
_symmetry.space_group_name_H-M   'P 1'
#
loop_
_entity.id
_entity.type
_entity.pdbx_description
1 polymer ?
#
loop_
_entity_poly.entity_id
_entity_poly.type
_entity_poly.pdbx_seq_one_letter_code
_entity_poly.pdbx_strand_id
1 'polypeptide(L)'
;EMYADVVVAADGVNSLMAQKAGLIQDIDFNTVGVGVKEVIELPASTIEERFHLANPEEGAACMILGCTEGIHGGGFLYTNKESISLGAVFMPGEVAQHKKSIHEIFQDLKMHPAIYPLIAGGETVEYSGHLVGEAGFRGIPKQIYREGFLMVGDAAGFVINTGYSVRGMDLAILSGIAAARAILN
;
A
#
# COMPACT_ATOMS: atom_id res chain seq x y z
N GLU A 1 -29.24 4.54 9.54
CA GLU A 1 -29.24 3.14 9.10
C GLU A 1 -29.46 3.10 7.58
N MET A 2 -28.72 2.22 6.89
CA MET A 2 -28.90 1.95 5.46
C MET A 2 -29.23 0.47 5.29
N TYR A 3 -30.13 0.16 4.37
CA TYR A 3 -30.54 -1.21 4.03
C TYR A 3 -30.14 -1.51 2.60
N ALA A 4 -29.65 -2.71 2.36
CA ALA A 4 -29.28 -3.21 1.03
C ALA A 4 -29.47 -4.71 0.99
N ASP A 5 -29.79 -5.25 -0.19
CA ASP A 5 -29.89 -6.70 -0.40
C ASP A 5 -28.51 -7.37 -0.32
N VAL A 6 -27.48 -6.66 -0.78
CA VAL A 6 -26.09 -7.14 -0.76
C VAL A 6 -25.16 -6.02 -0.33
N VAL A 7 -24.21 -6.34 0.54
CA VAL A 7 -23.10 -5.48 0.97
C VAL A 7 -21.80 -6.02 0.36
N VAL A 8 -21.05 -5.17 -0.32
CA VAL A 8 -19.70 -5.48 -0.83
C VAL A 8 -18.68 -4.78 0.03
N ALA A 9 -17.91 -5.55 0.81
CA ALA A 9 -16.82 -5.03 1.62
C ALA A 9 -15.56 -4.85 0.75
N ALA A 10 -15.20 -3.59 0.52
CA ALA A 10 -14.04 -3.15 -0.24
C ALA A 10 -13.21 -2.14 0.57
N ASP A 11 -13.16 -2.35 1.89
CA ASP A 11 -12.60 -1.43 2.90
C ASP A 11 -11.11 -1.69 3.20
N GLY A 12 -10.43 -2.36 2.26
CA GLY A 12 -8.99 -2.59 2.30
C GLY A 12 -8.54 -3.55 3.39
N VAL A 13 -7.26 -3.55 3.69
CA VAL A 13 -6.62 -4.49 4.63
C VAL A 13 -7.26 -4.47 6.02
N ASN A 14 -7.77 -3.32 6.47
CA ASN A 14 -8.43 -3.23 7.77
C ASN A 14 -9.66 -4.13 7.91
N SER A 15 -10.37 -4.39 6.81
CA SER A 15 -11.48 -5.36 6.71
C SER A 15 -12.52 -5.23 7.84
N LEU A 16 -12.79 -4.01 8.29
CA LEU A 16 -13.67 -3.74 9.44
C LEU A 16 -15.09 -4.27 9.21
N MET A 17 -15.58 -4.22 7.96
CA MET A 17 -16.89 -4.74 7.61
C MET A 17 -16.92 -6.27 7.72
N ALA A 18 -15.86 -6.94 7.30
CA ALA A 18 -15.75 -8.39 7.42
C ALA A 18 -15.60 -8.86 8.87
N GLN A 19 -14.88 -8.10 9.72
CA GLN A 19 -14.82 -8.34 11.17
C GLN A 19 -16.22 -8.24 11.80
N LYS A 20 -16.95 -7.15 11.52
CA LYS A 20 -18.32 -6.96 11.99
C LYS A 20 -19.29 -8.02 11.47
N ALA A 21 -19.05 -8.53 10.27
CA ALA A 21 -19.79 -9.63 9.71
C ALA A 21 -19.42 -11.00 10.30
N GLY A 22 -18.37 -11.10 11.12
CA GLY A 22 -17.90 -12.34 11.74
C GLY A 22 -17.19 -13.30 10.76
N LEU A 23 -16.75 -12.81 9.60
CA LEU A 23 -16.04 -13.62 8.59
C LEU A 23 -14.53 -13.68 8.86
N ILE A 24 -13.96 -12.67 9.48
CA ILE A 24 -12.57 -12.63 9.91
C ILE A 24 -12.47 -12.23 11.38
N GLN A 25 -11.36 -12.60 12.00
CA GLN A 25 -10.98 -12.15 13.35
C GLN A 25 -10.16 -10.86 13.27
N ASP A 26 -9.59 -10.44 14.39
CA ASP A 26 -8.67 -9.31 14.44
C ASP A 26 -7.47 -9.53 13.52
N ILE A 27 -6.88 -8.41 13.05
CA ILE A 27 -5.73 -8.43 12.16
C ILE A 27 -4.52 -9.06 12.89
N ASP A 28 -3.92 -10.06 12.26
CA ASP A 28 -2.64 -10.58 12.69
C ASP A 28 -1.51 -9.68 12.15
N PHE A 29 -0.82 -8.97 13.04
CA PHE A 29 0.29 -8.08 12.70
C PHE A 29 1.50 -8.77 12.07
N ASN A 30 1.55 -10.11 12.03
CA ASN A 30 2.55 -10.85 11.28
C ASN A 30 2.16 -11.04 9.80
N THR A 31 0.95 -10.64 9.42
CA THR A 31 0.42 -10.79 8.06
C THR A 31 0.25 -9.48 7.32
N VAL A 32 0.57 -8.38 7.98
CA VAL A 32 0.45 -7.03 7.43
C VAL A 32 1.72 -6.23 7.67
N GLY A 33 2.07 -5.37 6.72
CA GLY A 33 3.05 -4.31 6.86
C GLY A 33 2.37 -2.99 7.22
N VAL A 34 3.11 -2.07 7.79
CA VAL A 34 2.72 -0.68 7.91
C VAL A 34 3.48 0.15 6.88
N GLY A 35 2.77 0.78 5.97
CA GLY A 35 3.31 1.67 4.96
C GLY A 35 3.20 3.12 5.40
N VAL A 36 4.28 3.89 5.24
CA VAL A 36 4.28 5.35 5.33
C VAL A 36 4.66 5.93 3.98
N LYS A 37 4.00 7.01 3.60
CA LYS A 37 4.21 7.67 2.30
C LYS A 37 4.11 9.18 2.45
N GLU A 38 4.98 9.89 1.74
CA GLU A 38 4.83 11.31 1.46
C GLU A 38 4.58 11.55 -0.03
N VAL A 39 3.76 12.56 -0.32
CA VAL A 39 3.63 13.16 -1.65
C VAL A 39 4.37 14.49 -1.60
N ILE A 40 5.35 14.63 -2.47
CA ILE A 40 6.26 15.77 -2.52
C ILE A 40 6.06 16.49 -3.84
N GLU A 41 5.48 17.68 -3.82
CA GLU A 41 5.26 18.49 -5.02
C GLU A 41 6.56 19.07 -5.56
N LEU A 42 6.71 18.99 -6.88
CA LEU A 42 7.81 19.53 -7.66
C LEU A 42 7.28 19.90 -9.05
N PRO A 43 7.86 20.94 -9.70
CA PRO A 43 7.53 21.24 -11.09
C PRO A 43 7.75 20.03 -12.01
N ALA A 44 6.84 19.80 -12.95
CA ALA A 44 6.91 18.68 -13.90
C ALA A 44 8.26 18.61 -14.62
N SER A 45 8.78 19.74 -15.10
CA SER A 45 10.08 19.82 -15.76
C SER A 45 11.25 19.38 -14.87
N THR A 46 11.15 19.65 -13.56
CA THR A 46 12.16 19.18 -12.59
C THR A 46 12.13 17.67 -12.41
N ILE A 47 10.93 17.10 -12.39
CA ILE A 47 10.75 15.63 -12.31
C ILE A 47 11.27 14.98 -13.59
N GLU A 48 10.88 15.49 -14.76
CA GLU A 48 11.35 14.99 -16.06
C GLU A 48 12.87 15.00 -16.15
N GLU A 49 13.52 16.11 -15.75
CA GLU A 49 14.97 16.23 -15.73
C GLU A 49 15.64 15.22 -14.78
N ARG A 50 15.17 15.14 -13.53
CA ARG A 50 15.78 14.28 -12.49
C ARG A 50 15.62 12.80 -12.75
N PHE A 51 14.54 12.42 -13.40
CA PHE A 51 14.23 11.03 -13.72
C PHE A 51 14.51 10.67 -15.19
N HIS A 52 15.06 11.60 -15.96
CA HIS A 52 15.40 11.43 -17.38
C HIS A 52 14.20 10.95 -18.22
N LEU A 53 13.01 11.51 -17.95
CA LEU A 53 11.79 11.19 -18.69
C LEU A 53 11.83 11.90 -20.05
N ALA A 54 11.51 11.18 -21.12
CA ALA A 54 11.56 11.72 -22.47
C ALA A 54 10.35 12.61 -22.81
N ASN A 55 9.25 12.44 -22.09
CA ASN A 55 8.02 13.20 -22.27
C ASN A 55 7.12 13.14 -21.02
N PRO A 56 6.10 14.04 -20.90
CA PRO A 56 5.20 14.11 -19.73
C PRO A 56 4.31 12.89 -19.49
N GLU A 57 4.21 11.97 -20.43
CA GLU A 57 3.42 10.74 -20.30
C GLU A 57 4.24 9.57 -19.74
N GLU A 58 5.55 9.75 -19.63
CA GLU A 58 6.43 8.77 -19.02
C GLU A 58 6.47 8.95 -17.49
N GLY A 59 6.82 7.86 -16.81
CA GLY A 59 7.00 7.84 -15.36
C GLY A 59 8.11 6.89 -14.95
N ALA A 60 8.66 7.12 -13.77
CA ALA A 60 9.64 6.24 -13.15
C ALA A 60 9.09 5.65 -11.86
N ALA A 61 9.42 4.38 -11.61
CA ALA A 61 9.15 3.70 -10.34
C ALA A 61 10.41 2.97 -9.90
N CYS A 62 10.83 3.22 -8.67
CA CYS A 62 12.02 2.62 -8.06
C CYS A 62 11.62 1.86 -6.79
N MET A 63 12.15 0.66 -6.64
CA MET A 63 12.15 -0.06 -5.37
C MET A 63 13.48 0.18 -4.65
N ILE A 64 13.42 0.45 -3.36
CA ILE A 64 14.58 0.79 -2.53
C ILE A 64 14.75 -0.31 -1.49
N LEU A 65 15.83 -1.07 -1.62
CA LEU A 65 16.16 -2.14 -0.69
C LEU A 65 17.17 -1.66 0.35
N GLY A 66 17.09 -2.22 1.56
CA GLY A 66 18.03 -1.93 2.65
C GLY A 66 17.79 -0.60 3.37
N CYS A 67 16.71 0.12 3.07
CA CYS A 67 16.39 1.42 3.68
C CYS A 67 15.65 1.32 5.02
N THR A 68 15.37 0.12 5.50
CA THR A 68 14.55 -0.14 6.70
C THR A 68 15.38 -0.54 7.93
N GLU A 69 16.68 -0.33 7.91
CA GLU A 69 17.62 -0.64 9.01
C GLU A 69 17.53 -2.08 9.53
N GLY A 70 17.28 -3.04 8.63
CA GLY A 70 17.19 -4.46 8.95
C GLY A 70 15.80 -4.95 9.33
N ILE A 71 14.81 -4.08 9.46
CA ILE A 71 13.40 -4.46 9.58
C ILE A 71 12.95 -5.02 8.22
N HIS A 72 12.17 -6.11 8.23
CA HIS A 72 11.56 -6.60 7.00
C HIS A 72 10.64 -5.53 6.39
N GLY A 73 10.84 -5.31 5.09
CA GLY A 73 10.18 -4.26 4.33
C GLY A 73 11.06 -3.68 3.25
N GLY A 74 10.76 -2.48 2.81
CA GLY A 74 11.50 -1.79 1.76
C GLY A 74 10.88 -0.45 1.43
N GLY A 75 11.59 0.33 0.63
CA GLY A 75 11.12 1.63 0.18
C GLY A 75 10.66 1.60 -1.27
N PHE A 76 9.89 2.59 -1.62
CA PHE A 76 9.46 2.86 -2.98
C PHE A 76 9.49 4.36 -3.27
N LEU A 77 9.75 4.68 -4.51
CA LEU A 77 9.65 6.03 -5.04
C LEU A 77 9.05 5.93 -6.45
N TYR A 78 8.04 6.72 -6.73
CA TYR A 78 7.49 6.84 -8.09
C TYR A 78 7.08 8.27 -8.40
N THR A 79 7.19 8.62 -9.69
CA THR A 79 6.83 9.93 -10.20
C THR A 79 5.35 10.01 -10.53
N ASN A 80 4.77 11.18 -10.28
CA ASN A 80 3.52 11.65 -10.85
C ASN A 80 3.84 12.86 -11.74
N LYS A 81 2.84 13.49 -12.37
CA LYS A 81 3.09 14.64 -13.27
C LYS A 81 3.76 15.81 -12.56
N GLU A 82 3.31 16.16 -11.35
CA GLU A 82 3.76 17.33 -10.59
C GLU A 82 4.11 16.97 -9.14
N SER A 83 4.38 15.70 -8.86
CA SER A 83 4.80 15.25 -7.54
C SER A 83 5.59 13.94 -7.60
N ILE A 84 6.23 13.63 -6.50
CA ILE A 84 6.91 12.34 -6.26
C ILE A 84 6.25 11.71 -5.04
N SER A 85 5.88 10.43 -5.16
CA SER A 85 5.49 9.63 -4.01
C SER A 85 6.70 8.84 -3.52
N LEU A 86 7.13 9.12 -2.29
CA LEU A 86 8.19 8.40 -1.60
C LEU A 86 7.60 7.72 -0.38
N GLY A 87 7.90 6.45 -0.19
CA GLY A 87 7.38 5.71 0.96
C GLY A 87 8.26 4.53 1.36
N ALA A 88 7.91 3.94 2.48
CA ALA A 88 8.50 2.69 2.95
C ALA A 88 7.47 1.84 3.70
N VAL A 89 7.65 0.53 3.65
CA VAL A 89 6.83 -0.47 4.34
C VAL A 89 7.68 -1.16 5.39
N PHE A 90 7.10 -1.44 6.54
CA PHE A 90 7.77 -2.06 7.68
C PHE A 90 6.88 -3.12 8.32
N MET A 91 7.46 -4.21 8.81
CA MET A 91 6.74 -5.19 9.63
C MET A 91 6.52 -4.66 11.05
N PRO A 92 5.27 -4.46 11.52
CA PRO A 92 4.97 -3.82 12.81
C PRO A 92 5.60 -4.51 14.02
N GLY A 93 5.64 -5.85 14.01
CA GLY A 93 6.22 -6.61 15.11
C GLY A 93 7.72 -6.40 15.31
N GLU A 94 8.45 -6.08 14.24
CA GLU A 94 9.88 -5.79 14.29
C GLU A 94 10.15 -4.33 14.66
N VAL A 95 9.32 -3.42 14.15
CA VAL A 95 9.40 -1.99 14.50
C VAL A 95 9.29 -1.79 16.02
N ALA A 96 8.39 -2.52 16.68
CA ALA A 96 8.18 -2.41 18.11
C ALA A 96 9.45 -2.76 18.95
N GLN A 97 10.40 -3.48 18.37
CA GLN A 97 11.67 -3.87 19.00
C GLN A 97 12.85 -3.02 18.53
N HIS A 98 12.64 -2.17 17.54
CA HIS A 98 13.69 -1.34 16.96
C HIS A 98 13.94 -0.06 17.80
N LYS A 99 15.17 0.48 17.74
CA LYS A 99 15.54 1.69 18.52
C LYS A 99 14.94 2.97 17.94
N LYS A 100 14.80 3.04 16.62
CA LYS A 100 14.21 4.18 15.92
C LYS A 100 12.75 3.90 15.59
N SER A 101 11.94 4.93 15.58
CA SER A 101 10.58 4.90 15.06
C SER A 101 10.58 4.80 13.53
N ILE A 102 9.46 4.35 12.95
CA ILE A 102 9.25 4.37 11.50
C ILE A 102 9.51 5.76 10.92
N HIS A 103 9.07 6.80 11.63
CA HIS A 103 9.24 8.17 11.18
C HIS A 103 10.72 8.58 11.08
N GLU A 104 11.54 8.21 12.07
CA GLU A 104 12.98 8.49 12.04
C GLU A 104 13.68 7.74 10.90
N ILE A 105 13.39 6.46 10.71
CA ILE A 105 13.95 5.65 9.62
C ILE A 105 13.52 6.24 8.25
N PHE A 106 12.28 6.68 8.14
CA PHE A 106 11.79 7.30 6.91
C PHE A 106 12.44 8.66 6.64
N GLN A 107 12.73 9.47 7.65
CA GLN A 107 13.51 10.70 7.48
C GLN A 107 14.96 10.41 7.06
N ASP A 108 15.57 9.36 7.59
CA ASP A 108 16.92 8.94 7.16
C ASP A 108 16.92 8.53 5.68
N LEU A 109 15.87 7.81 5.22
CA LEU A 109 15.68 7.49 3.80
C LEU A 109 15.60 8.77 2.95
N LYS A 110 14.80 9.75 3.36
CA LYS A 110 14.65 11.04 2.64
C LYS A 110 15.99 11.78 2.52
N MET A 111 16.80 11.73 3.56
CA MET A 111 18.09 12.41 3.62
C MET A 111 19.23 11.59 3.01
N HIS A 112 18.97 10.38 2.56
CA HIS A 112 19.99 9.55 1.94
C HIS A 112 20.54 10.22 0.67
N PRO A 113 21.89 10.24 0.44
CA PRO A 113 22.50 10.92 -0.70
C PRO A 113 21.99 10.52 -2.09
N ALA A 114 21.44 9.31 -2.23
CA ALA A 114 20.84 8.85 -3.48
C ALA A 114 19.38 9.29 -3.64
N ILE A 115 18.69 9.66 -2.57
CA ILE A 115 17.25 10.00 -2.57
C ILE A 115 17.04 11.50 -2.51
N TYR A 116 17.77 12.17 -1.59
CA TYR A 116 17.62 13.61 -1.38
C TYR A 116 17.70 14.45 -2.67
N PRO A 117 18.65 14.23 -3.59
CA PRO A 117 18.71 15.00 -4.85
C PRO A 117 17.46 14.86 -5.72
N LEU A 118 16.76 13.74 -5.63
CA LEU A 118 15.53 13.50 -6.42
C LEU A 118 14.35 14.32 -5.92
N ILE A 119 14.32 14.63 -4.62
CA ILE A 119 13.20 15.32 -3.95
C ILE A 119 13.54 16.74 -3.49
N ALA A 120 14.81 17.15 -3.59
CA ALA A 120 15.28 18.43 -3.08
C ALA A 120 14.50 19.62 -3.67
N GLY A 121 14.11 20.57 -2.81
CA GLY A 121 13.34 21.74 -3.18
C GLY A 121 11.85 21.48 -3.38
N GLY A 122 11.38 20.25 -3.19
CA GLY A 122 9.95 19.93 -3.19
C GLY A 122 9.30 20.23 -1.85
N GLU A 123 7.98 20.42 -1.87
CA GLU A 123 7.14 20.62 -0.71
C GLU A 123 6.33 19.35 -0.41
N THR A 124 6.41 18.85 0.84
CA THR A 124 5.57 17.73 1.26
C THR A 124 4.14 18.23 1.49
N VAL A 125 3.21 17.78 0.65
CA VAL A 125 1.80 18.16 0.69
C VAL A 125 0.90 17.10 1.31
N GLU A 126 1.37 15.87 1.40
CA GLU A 126 0.65 14.76 2.04
C GLU A 126 1.64 13.87 2.78
N TYR A 127 1.26 13.47 3.99
CA TYR A 127 1.86 12.38 4.73
C TYR A 127 0.76 11.41 5.13
N SER A 128 0.88 10.15 4.74
CA SER A 128 -0.10 9.12 5.04
C SER A 128 0.55 7.84 5.54
N GLY A 129 -0.19 7.10 6.36
CA GLY A 129 0.18 5.77 6.82
C GLY A 129 -1.01 4.84 6.74
N HIS A 130 -0.78 3.60 6.27
CA HIS A 130 -1.81 2.58 6.16
C HIS A 130 -1.21 1.18 6.27
N LEU A 131 -2.08 0.20 6.52
CA LEU A 131 -1.69 -1.19 6.51
C LEU A 131 -1.62 -1.72 5.07
N VAL A 132 -0.69 -2.62 4.83
CA VAL A 132 -0.48 -3.33 3.57
C VAL A 132 -0.53 -4.81 3.84
N GLY A 133 -1.29 -5.57 3.06
CA GLY A 133 -1.34 -7.04 3.19
C GLY A 133 -0.03 -7.67 2.74
N GLU A 134 0.61 -8.46 3.60
CA GLU A 134 1.91 -9.10 3.34
C GLU A 134 1.82 -10.62 3.26
N ALA A 135 0.71 -11.22 3.70
CA ALA A 135 0.56 -12.66 3.80
C ALA A 135 0.37 -13.38 2.47
N GLY A 136 0.13 -12.65 1.37
CA GLY A 136 -0.18 -13.23 0.08
C GLY A 136 -1.36 -14.20 0.18
N PHE A 137 -1.28 -15.35 -0.49
CA PHE A 137 -2.34 -16.35 -0.50
C PHE A 137 -2.77 -16.82 0.91
N ARG A 138 -1.87 -16.82 1.88
CA ARG A 138 -2.18 -17.23 3.27
C ARG A 138 -3.07 -16.22 3.99
N GLY A 139 -3.12 -14.98 3.51
CA GLY A 139 -3.98 -13.92 4.05
C GLY A 139 -5.43 -14.00 3.60
N ILE A 140 -5.76 -14.87 2.64
CA ILE A 140 -7.14 -15.03 2.18
C ILE A 140 -7.96 -15.75 3.26
N PRO A 141 -9.05 -15.15 3.77
CA PRO A 141 -9.93 -15.80 4.73
C PRO A 141 -10.54 -17.09 4.17
N LYS A 142 -10.85 -18.03 5.06
CA LYS A 142 -11.50 -19.30 4.65
C LYS A 142 -12.86 -19.08 3.97
N GLN A 143 -13.51 -17.99 4.29
CA GLN A 143 -14.80 -17.60 3.74
C GLN A 143 -14.79 -16.11 3.43
N ILE A 144 -14.97 -15.76 2.16
CA ILE A 144 -14.98 -14.39 1.66
C ILE A 144 -16.36 -13.90 1.23
N TYR A 145 -17.39 -14.72 1.41
CA TYR A 145 -18.78 -14.36 1.13
C TYR A 145 -19.74 -15.13 2.04
N ARG A 146 -20.92 -14.59 2.20
CA ARG A 146 -22.10 -15.24 2.76
C ARG A 146 -23.35 -14.61 2.13
N GLU A 147 -24.54 -15.12 2.47
CA GLU A 147 -25.78 -14.52 1.99
C GLU A 147 -25.84 -13.02 2.32
N GLY A 148 -26.07 -12.21 1.31
CA GLY A 148 -26.12 -10.75 1.40
C GLY A 148 -24.78 -10.05 1.64
N PHE A 149 -23.62 -10.75 1.59
CA PHE A 149 -22.32 -10.13 1.88
C PHE A 149 -21.18 -10.73 1.07
N LEU A 150 -20.33 -9.88 0.48
CA LEU A 150 -19.15 -10.24 -0.31
C LEU A 150 -17.93 -9.39 0.11
N MET A 151 -16.75 -9.99 0.07
CA MET A 151 -15.46 -9.29 0.25
C MET A 151 -14.71 -9.25 -1.07
N VAL A 152 -14.03 -8.12 -1.36
CA VAL A 152 -13.24 -7.93 -2.58
C VAL A 152 -11.91 -7.24 -2.27
N GLY A 153 -10.95 -7.33 -3.19
CA GLY A 153 -9.66 -6.68 -3.07
C GLY A 153 -8.90 -7.07 -1.81
N ASP A 154 -8.20 -6.12 -1.22
CA ASP A 154 -7.38 -6.33 -0.03
C ASP A 154 -8.21 -6.74 1.19
N ALA A 155 -9.49 -6.35 1.25
CA ALA A 155 -10.40 -6.81 2.30
C ALA A 155 -10.59 -8.33 2.28
N ALA A 156 -10.52 -8.95 1.10
CA ALA A 156 -10.53 -10.39 0.90
C ALA A 156 -9.13 -11.03 0.93
N GLY A 157 -8.08 -10.26 1.22
CA GLY A 157 -6.71 -10.75 1.21
C GLY A 157 -6.15 -11.02 -0.18
N PHE A 158 -6.72 -10.42 -1.23
CA PHE A 158 -6.30 -10.62 -2.61
C PHE A 158 -5.05 -9.81 -2.94
N VAL A 159 -3.93 -10.22 -2.39
CA VAL A 159 -2.61 -9.67 -2.64
C VAL A 159 -1.61 -10.77 -2.99
N ILE A 160 -0.66 -10.46 -3.85
CA ILE A 160 0.48 -11.33 -4.15
C ILE A 160 1.73 -10.66 -3.59
N ASN A 161 2.39 -11.34 -2.66
CA ASN A 161 3.69 -10.92 -2.18
C ASN A 161 4.77 -11.70 -2.95
N THR A 162 5.61 -10.98 -3.70
CA THR A 162 6.70 -11.56 -4.51
C THR A 162 8.04 -11.56 -3.76
N GLY A 163 8.07 -11.13 -2.49
CA GLY A 163 9.26 -10.98 -1.67
C GLY A 163 9.94 -9.62 -1.78
N TYR A 164 9.75 -8.89 -2.87
CA TYR A 164 10.27 -7.53 -3.08
C TYR A 164 9.22 -6.53 -3.55
N SER A 165 8.01 -6.98 -3.79
CA SER A 165 6.87 -6.15 -4.16
C SER A 165 5.57 -6.81 -3.74
N VAL A 166 4.59 -6.00 -3.35
CA VAL A 166 3.22 -6.43 -3.09
C VAL A 166 2.33 -5.95 -4.24
N ARG A 167 1.60 -6.86 -4.83
CA ARG A 167 0.71 -6.62 -5.97
C ARG A 167 -0.72 -6.97 -5.59
N GLY A 168 -1.63 -6.01 -5.67
CA GLY A 168 -3.03 -6.17 -5.30
C GLY A 168 -4.02 -5.49 -6.23
N MET A 169 -3.62 -4.42 -6.95
CA MET A 169 -4.54 -3.60 -7.73
C MET A 169 -5.33 -4.37 -8.80
N ASP A 170 -4.68 -5.22 -9.56
CA ASP A 170 -5.31 -6.05 -10.59
C ASP A 170 -6.26 -7.09 -9.98
N LEU A 171 -5.87 -7.69 -8.85
CA LEU A 171 -6.74 -8.63 -8.11
C LEU A 171 -7.95 -7.91 -7.52
N ALA A 172 -7.79 -6.68 -7.02
CA ALA A 172 -8.88 -5.87 -6.54
C ALA A 172 -9.90 -5.58 -7.67
N ILE A 173 -9.43 -5.18 -8.85
CA ILE A 173 -10.27 -4.95 -10.03
C ILE A 173 -11.00 -6.23 -10.43
N LEU A 174 -10.27 -7.35 -10.57
CA LEU A 174 -10.85 -8.62 -10.99
C LEU A 174 -11.89 -9.15 -10.00
N SER A 175 -11.61 -9.05 -8.69
CA SER A 175 -12.56 -9.48 -7.66
C SER A 175 -13.81 -8.60 -7.63
N GLY A 176 -13.69 -7.30 -7.87
CA GLY A 176 -14.83 -6.39 -8.01
C GLY A 176 -15.72 -6.76 -9.20
N ILE A 177 -15.10 -7.07 -10.35
CA ILE A 177 -15.83 -7.55 -11.54
C ILE A 177 -16.55 -8.88 -11.25
N ALA A 178 -15.86 -9.81 -10.57
CA ALA A 178 -16.45 -11.10 -10.20
C ALA A 178 -17.64 -10.94 -9.24
N ALA A 179 -17.49 -10.08 -8.23
CA ALA A 179 -18.56 -9.75 -7.28
C ALA A 179 -19.79 -9.15 -7.99
N ALA A 180 -19.58 -8.17 -8.88
CA ALA A 180 -20.66 -7.58 -9.66
C ALA A 180 -21.40 -8.61 -10.50
N ARG A 181 -20.70 -9.53 -11.17
CA ARG A 181 -21.30 -10.62 -11.94
C ARG A 181 -22.11 -11.58 -11.06
N ALA A 182 -21.60 -11.90 -9.86
CA ALA A 182 -22.28 -12.80 -8.94
C ALA A 182 -23.57 -12.20 -8.36
N ILE A 183 -23.64 -10.87 -8.23
CA ILE A 183 -24.85 -10.16 -7.75
C ILE A 183 -25.91 -10.06 -8.85
N LEU A 184 -25.49 -9.95 -10.10
CA LEU A 184 -26.40 -9.76 -11.25
C LEU A 184 -26.99 -11.07 -11.80
N ASN A 185 -26.48 -12.22 -11.43
CA ASN A 185 -26.96 -13.56 -11.81
C ASN A 185 -27.81 -14.19 -10.70
#